data_e6e60b7b264fc40d857a5815c911b2bd
#
_entry.id   e6e60b7b264fc40d857a5815c911b2bd
#
_cell.length_a   1.000
_cell.length_b   1.000
_cell.length_c   1.000
_cell.angle_alpha   90.00
_cell.angle_beta   90.00
_cell.angle_gamma   90.00
#
_symmetry.space_group_name_H-M   'P 1'
#
loop_
_entity.id
_entity.type
_entity.pdbx_description
1 polymer ?
#
loop_
_entity_poly.entity_id
_entity_poly.type
_entity_poly.pdbx_seq_one_letter_code
_entity_poly.pdbx_strand_id
1 'polypeptide(L)'
;MSGVQSGRLGLGPIDQVAYVVEDMDRALARYESIFGPFEVSEVPLADCSIRGRIADCRLKLAVNRSGPVEIELIQVLEGETTHSEHLRAHGEGPHHVRFRVTGLDAKLEQLGEEGFETVFSKRFGPGVGFAYLETPAELGRSVIELLELG
;
A
#
# COMPACT_ATOMS: atom_id res chain seq x y z
N MET A 1 -11.52 -4.16 -28.49
CA MET A 1 -10.82 -3.97 -27.97
C MET A 1 -9.94 -3.92 -27.27
N SER A 2 -9.70 -3.83 -27.48
CA SER A 2 -8.85 -4.27 -26.86
C SER A 2 -8.64 -3.79 -25.57
N GLY A 3 -8.58 -4.26 -24.75
CA GLY A 3 -8.45 -3.92 -23.45
C GLY A 3 -7.09 -3.40 -23.08
N VAL A 4 -6.94 -3.10 -21.84
CA VAL A 4 -5.67 -2.67 -21.27
C VAL A 4 -4.69 -3.83 -21.35
N GLN A 5 -3.48 -3.55 -21.79
CA GLN A 5 -2.41 -4.54 -21.77
C GLN A 5 -1.70 -4.48 -20.41
N SER A 6 -1.60 -5.63 -19.77
CA SER A 6 -0.80 -5.79 -18.57
C SER A 6 0.66 -5.93 -18.93
N GLY A 7 1.54 -5.67 -18.00
CA GLY A 7 2.94 -6.00 -18.10
C GLY A 7 3.14 -7.51 -18.07
N ARG A 8 4.38 -7.96 -18.25
CA ARG A 8 4.73 -9.39 -18.31
C ARG A 8 4.31 -10.15 -17.05
N LEU A 9 4.29 -9.47 -15.91
CA LEU A 9 3.91 -10.10 -14.63
C LEU A 9 2.40 -10.23 -14.44
N GLY A 10 1.61 -9.61 -15.32
CA GLY A 10 0.17 -9.79 -15.31
C GLY A 10 -0.55 -9.20 -14.11
N LEU A 11 -0.08 -8.07 -13.58
CA LEU A 11 -0.67 -7.47 -12.38
C LEU A 11 -2.01 -6.78 -12.63
N GLY A 12 -2.30 -6.44 -13.89
CA GLY A 12 -3.52 -5.70 -14.23
C GLY A 12 -3.39 -4.21 -13.93
N PRO A 13 -4.51 -3.48 -13.86
CA PRO A 13 -4.47 -2.03 -13.60
C PRO A 13 -4.27 -1.73 -12.11
N ILE A 14 -3.73 -0.56 -11.81
CA ILE A 14 -3.69 -0.10 -10.43
C ILE A 14 -5.11 0.20 -9.96
N ASP A 15 -5.42 -0.10 -8.70
CA ASP A 15 -6.73 0.13 -8.11
C ASP A 15 -6.69 1.07 -6.89
N GLN A 16 -5.52 1.53 -6.50
CA GLN A 16 -5.39 2.46 -5.38
C GLN A 16 -4.14 3.32 -5.54
N VAL A 17 -4.27 4.56 -5.12
CA VAL A 17 -3.13 5.48 -4.92
C VAL A 17 -3.19 5.91 -3.45
N ALA A 18 -2.07 5.80 -2.74
CA ALA A 18 -2.02 6.08 -1.31
C ALA A 18 -1.00 7.18 -0.99
N TYR A 19 -1.33 7.97 0.03
CA TYR A 19 -0.51 9.06 0.54
C TYR A 19 -0.27 8.84 2.02
N VAL A 20 0.93 9.16 2.49
CA VAL A 20 1.26 9.17 3.91
C VAL A 20 1.09 10.59 4.43
N VAL A 21 0.43 10.73 5.58
CA VAL A 21 0.17 12.02 6.22
C VAL A 21 0.58 11.97 7.69
N GLU A 22 0.95 13.12 8.25
CA GLU A 22 1.30 13.22 9.67
C GLU A 22 0.06 13.36 10.55
N ASP A 23 -0.96 14.08 10.06
CA ASP A 23 -2.15 14.42 10.82
C ASP A 23 -3.37 14.25 9.91
N MET A 24 -4.19 13.25 10.22
CA MET A 24 -5.33 12.90 9.39
C MET A 24 -6.35 14.03 9.31
N ASP A 25 -6.65 14.71 10.42
CA ASP A 25 -7.65 15.78 10.41
C ASP A 25 -7.23 16.93 9.51
N ARG A 26 -5.96 17.31 9.60
CA ARG A 26 -5.42 18.37 8.75
C ARG A 26 -5.40 17.94 7.28
N ALA A 27 -5.02 16.70 7.02
CA ALA A 27 -4.98 16.18 5.66
C ALA A 27 -6.37 16.11 5.03
N LEU A 28 -7.36 15.62 5.77
CA LEU A 28 -8.74 15.53 5.29
C LEU A 28 -9.28 16.89 4.88
N ALA A 29 -9.00 17.93 5.68
CA ALA A 29 -9.47 19.28 5.38
C ALA A 29 -9.01 19.77 4.00
N ARG A 30 -7.89 19.26 3.51
CA ARG A 30 -7.33 19.64 2.21
C ARG A 30 -7.73 18.65 1.11
N TYR A 31 -7.59 17.34 1.39
CA TYR A 31 -7.80 16.32 0.35
C TYR A 31 -9.27 16.15 -0.02
N GLU A 32 -10.19 16.44 0.90
CA GLU A 32 -11.61 16.34 0.58
C GLU A 32 -12.04 17.34 -0.50
N SER A 33 -11.36 18.46 -0.61
CA SER A 33 -11.66 19.43 -1.67
C SER A 33 -11.18 18.95 -3.04
N ILE A 34 -10.25 17.98 -3.06
CA ILE A 34 -9.72 17.43 -4.30
C ILE A 34 -10.50 16.17 -4.72
N PHE A 35 -10.73 15.25 -3.78
CA PHE A 35 -11.23 13.90 -4.09
C PHE A 35 -12.66 13.66 -3.64
N GLY A 36 -13.25 14.53 -2.82
CA GLY A 36 -14.54 14.29 -2.20
C GLY A 36 -14.40 13.63 -0.83
N PRO A 37 -15.51 13.14 -0.26
CA PRO A 37 -15.50 12.64 1.12
C PRO A 37 -14.71 11.35 1.29
N PHE A 38 -14.15 11.15 2.49
CA PHE A 38 -13.40 9.94 2.86
C PHE A 38 -14.11 9.26 4.02
N GLU A 39 -14.00 7.93 4.05
CA GLU A 39 -14.38 7.12 5.22
C GLU A 39 -13.13 6.87 6.03
N VAL A 40 -13.18 7.16 7.34
CA VAL A 40 -12.04 7.05 8.23
C VAL A 40 -12.20 5.84 9.14
N SER A 41 -11.14 5.07 9.33
CA SER A 41 -11.12 3.93 10.24
C SER A 41 -9.76 3.82 10.90
N GLU A 42 -9.71 3.13 12.05
CA GLU A 42 -8.46 2.75 12.70
C GLU A 42 -8.31 1.25 12.60
N VAL A 43 -7.12 0.81 12.19
CA VAL A 43 -6.85 -0.60 11.92
C VAL A 43 -5.65 -1.05 12.74
N PRO A 44 -5.87 -1.93 13.74
CA PRO A 44 -4.76 -2.58 14.41
C PRO A 44 -4.27 -3.74 13.55
N LEU A 45 -2.97 -3.87 13.42
CA LEU A 45 -2.35 -4.95 12.66
C LEU A 45 -1.33 -5.64 13.56
N ALA A 46 -1.60 -6.90 13.92
CA ALA A 46 -0.71 -7.70 14.72
C ALA A 46 0.16 -8.60 13.85
N ASP A 47 1.36 -8.88 14.31
CA ASP A 47 2.25 -9.87 13.69
C ASP A 47 2.52 -9.57 12.20
N CYS A 48 2.77 -8.32 11.89
CA CYS A 48 3.20 -7.95 10.54
C CYS A 48 4.67 -8.27 10.34
N SER A 49 5.03 -8.63 9.12
CA SER A 49 6.44 -8.72 8.74
C SER A 49 6.87 -7.37 8.19
N ILE A 50 7.83 -6.73 8.85
CA ILE A 50 8.33 -5.41 8.46
C ILE A 50 9.84 -5.49 8.39
N ARG A 51 10.39 -5.44 7.18
CA ARG A 51 11.83 -5.55 6.90
C ARG A 51 12.45 -6.75 7.64
N GLY A 52 11.77 -7.90 7.57
CA GLY A 52 12.28 -9.16 8.14
C GLY A 52 12.05 -9.34 9.63
N ARG A 53 11.40 -8.41 10.32
CA ARG A 53 11.05 -8.60 11.74
C ARG A 53 9.53 -8.62 11.90
N ILE A 54 9.08 -9.27 12.95
CA ILE A 54 7.65 -9.35 13.27
C ILE A 54 7.33 -8.24 14.28
N ALA A 55 6.32 -7.44 13.96
CA ALA A 55 5.93 -6.32 14.82
C ALA A 55 4.46 -5.97 14.63
N ASP A 56 3.92 -5.30 15.63
CA ASP A 56 2.54 -4.80 15.59
C ASP A 56 2.56 -3.33 15.22
N CYS A 57 1.45 -2.86 14.65
CA CYS A 57 1.25 -1.44 14.40
C CYS A 57 -0.23 -1.11 14.42
N ARG A 58 -0.55 0.18 14.46
CA ARG A 58 -1.92 0.65 14.33
C ARG A 58 -1.93 1.84 13.40
N LEU A 59 -2.80 1.78 12.40
CA LEU A 59 -2.90 2.78 11.35
C LEU A 59 -4.26 3.46 11.39
N LYS A 60 -4.27 4.74 11.05
CA LYS A 60 -5.51 5.46 10.78
C LYS A 60 -5.58 5.62 9.27
N LEU A 61 -6.64 5.13 8.68
CA LEU A 61 -6.84 5.11 7.24
C LEU A 61 -8.04 5.96 6.86
N ALA A 62 -7.94 6.68 5.77
CA ALA A 62 -9.07 7.37 5.17
C ALA A 62 -9.13 6.96 3.71
N VAL A 63 -10.30 6.56 3.24
CA VAL A 63 -10.46 5.99 1.91
C VAL A 63 -11.59 6.70 1.16
N ASN A 64 -11.31 7.09 -0.07
CA ASN A 64 -12.28 7.63 -1.01
C ASN A 64 -12.44 6.65 -2.18
N ARG A 65 -13.66 6.20 -2.43
CA ARG A 65 -13.99 5.26 -3.50
C ARG A 65 -14.97 5.84 -4.51
N SER A 66 -14.89 7.14 -4.74
CA SER A 66 -15.83 7.81 -5.65
C SER A 66 -15.51 7.57 -7.13
N GLY A 67 -14.33 7.08 -7.44
CA GLY A 67 -13.91 6.78 -8.80
C GLY A 67 -13.37 5.36 -8.94
N PRO A 68 -12.85 5.01 -10.12
CA PRO A 68 -12.31 3.66 -10.37
C PRO A 68 -11.02 3.37 -9.62
N VAL A 69 -10.32 4.40 -9.17
CA VAL A 69 -9.11 4.25 -8.37
C VAL A 69 -9.41 4.75 -6.96
N GLU A 70 -9.18 3.90 -5.98
CA GLU A 70 -9.35 4.25 -4.58
C GLU A 70 -8.22 5.20 -4.15
N ILE A 71 -8.56 6.25 -3.41
CA ILE A 71 -7.56 7.14 -2.83
C ILE A 71 -7.49 6.85 -1.34
N GLU A 72 -6.29 6.62 -0.83
CA GLU A 72 -6.09 6.31 0.57
C GLU A 72 -5.13 7.29 1.22
N LEU A 73 -5.46 7.74 2.43
CA LEU A 73 -4.56 8.52 3.29
C LEU A 73 -4.19 7.64 4.47
N ILE A 74 -2.92 7.62 4.86
CA ILE A 74 -2.42 6.75 5.91
C ILE A 74 -1.67 7.58 6.96
N GLN A 75 -2.11 7.47 8.22
CA GLN A 75 -1.39 8.01 9.37
C GLN A 75 -1.00 6.85 10.28
N VAL A 76 0.27 6.79 10.69
CA VAL A 76 0.71 5.78 11.66
C VAL A 76 0.38 6.28 13.06
N LEU A 77 -0.41 5.50 13.80
CA LEU A 77 -0.77 5.82 15.18
C LEU A 77 0.17 5.16 16.17
N GLU A 78 0.58 3.92 15.91
CA GLU A 78 1.49 3.17 16.77
C GLU A 78 2.40 2.28 15.94
N GLY A 79 3.63 2.11 16.37
CA GLY A 79 4.60 1.21 15.77
C GLY A 79 5.44 1.87 14.68
N GLU A 80 6.50 1.17 14.30
CA GLU A 80 7.39 1.59 13.22
C GLU A 80 7.05 0.78 11.98
N THR A 81 6.67 1.46 10.89
CA THR A 81 6.28 0.82 9.64
C THR A 81 7.04 1.44 8.49
N THR A 82 6.88 0.88 7.29
CA THR A 82 7.44 1.49 6.09
C THR A 82 6.82 2.86 5.81
N HIS A 83 5.60 3.12 6.31
CA HIS A 83 4.97 4.44 6.21
C HIS A 83 5.72 5.47 7.05
N SER A 84 6.05 5.13 8.31
CA SER A 84 6.77 6.05 9.17
C SER A 84 8.20 6.28 8.68
N GLU A 85 8.84 5.27 8.11
CA GLU A 85 10.14 5.40 7.46
C GLU A 85 10.07 6.41 6.32
N HIS A 86 9.04 6.24 5.47
CA HIS A 86 8.86 7.12 4.31
C HIS A 86 8.64 8.57 4.75
N LEU A 87 7.81 8.75 5.77
CA LEU A 87 7.50 10.09 6.29
C LEU A 87 8.77 10.79 6.79
N ARG A 88 9.65 10.07 7.50
CA ARG A 88 10.91 10.63 7.98
C ARG A 88 11.86 10.96 6.85
N ALA A 89 11.91 10.11 5.82
CA ALA A 89 12.85 10.26 4.72
C ALA A 89 12.41 11.29 3.68
N HIS A 90 11.11 11.38 3.43
CA HIS A 90 10.57 12.16 2.31
C HIS A 90 9.51 13.18 2.68
N GLY A 91 8.96 13.11 3.92
CA GLY A 91 7.84 13.94 4.31
C GLY A 91 6.52 13.39 3.80
N GLU A 92 5.46 14.17 3.95
CA GLU A 92 4.12 13.78 3.49
C GLU A 92 4.08 13.72 1.97
N GLY A 93 3.25 12.84 1.44
CA GLY A 93 3.03 12.74 0.00
C GLY A 93 2.75 11.33 -0.47
N PRO A 94 2.86 11.09 -1.79
CA PRO A 94 2.58 9.78 -2.38
C PRO A 94 3.45 8.69 -1.76
N HIS A 95 2.84 7.55 -1.47
CA HIS A 95 3.54 6.43 -0.87
C HIS A 95 3.56 5.21 -1.78
N HIS A 96 2.39 4.77 -2.27
CA HIS A 96 2.35 3.57 -3.11
C HIS A 96 1.17 3.59 -4.07
N VAL A 97 1.25 2.70 -5.05
CA VAL A 97 0.11 2.30 -5.88
C VAL A 97 -0.15 0.83 -5.60
N ARG A 98 -1.41 0.39 -5.74
CA ARG A 98 -1.79 -0.98 -5.42
C ARG A 98 -2.36 -1.70 -6.62
N PHE A 99 -2.08 -3.01 -6.66
CA PHE A 99 -2.69 -3.94 -7.61
C PHE A 99 -3.46 -5.00 -6.84
N ARG A 100 -4.64 -5.36 -7.34
CA ARG A 100 -5.38 -6.49 -6.82
C ARG A 100 -4.90 -7.74 -7.52
N VAL A 101 -4.58 -8.79 -6.76
CA VAL A 101 -4.04 -10.02 -7.32
C VAL A 101 -4.73 -11.26 -6.75
N THR A 102 -4.58 -12.40 -7.44
CA THR A 102 -4.84 -13.72 -6.90
C THR A 102 -3.50 -14.44 -6.88
N GLY A 103 -3.29 -15.31 -5.89
CA GLY A 103 -2.02 -16.03 -5.76
C GLY A 103 -0.89 -15.11 -5.32
N LEU A 104 -1.09 -14.41 -4.21
CA LEU A 104 -0.12 -13.43 -3.70
C LEU A 104 1.29 -14.01 -3.58
N ASP A 105 1.43 -15.22 -3.01
CA ASP A 105 2.75 -15.82 -2.81
C ASP A 105 3.49 -16.03 -4.13
N ALA A 106 2.79 -16.52 -5.14
CA ALA A 106 3.39 -16.75 -6.45
C ALA A 106 3.83 -15.42 -7.09
N LYS A 107 3.02 -14.36 -6.92
CA LYS A 107 3.36 -13.04 -7.44
C LYS A 107 4.57 -12.46 -6.73
N LEU A 108 4.66 -12.64 -5.41
CA LEU A 108 5.83 -12.16 -4.66
C LEU A 108 7.11 -12.86 -5.11
N GLU A 109 7.02 -14.16 -5.40
CA GLU A 109 8.16 -14.91 -5.91
C GLU A 109 8.59 -14.39 -7.28
N GLN A 110 7.64 -14.19 -8.19
CA GLN A 110 7.92 -13.64 -9.52
C GLN A 110 8.57 -12.26 -9.45
N LEU A 111 8.03 -11.39 -8.60
CA LEU A 111 8.58 -10.04 -8.43
C LEU A 111 9.96 -10.09 -7.79
N GLY A 112 10.18 -11.01 -6.86
CA GLY A 112 11.48 -11.20 -6.25
C GLY A 112 12.56 -11.55 -7.27
N GLU A 113 12.21 -12.38 -8.25
CA GLU A 113 13.13 -12.73 -9.34
C GLU A 113 13.49 -11.52 -10.21
N GLU A 114 12.64 -10.50 -10.22
CA GLU A 114 12.86 -9.25 -10.96
C GLU A 114 13.58 -8.19 -10.10
N GLY A 115 13.98 -8.54 -8.88
CA GLY A 115 14.70 -7.63 -8.00
C GLY A 115 13.85 -6.77 -7.08
N PHE A 116 12.55 -7.04 -7.00
CA PHE A 116 11.65 -6.34 -6.08
C PHE A 116 11.75 -6.98 -4.70
N GLU A 117 11.79 -6.17 -3.66
CA GLU A 117 11.95 -6.66 -2.29
C GLU A 117 10.66 -6.44 -1.50
N THR A 118 10.14 -7.51 -0.86
CA THR A 118 9.00 -7.37 0.05
C THR A 118 9.47 -6.74 1.35
N VAL A 119 8.87 -5.61 1.73
CA VAL A 119 9.30 -4.84 2.90
C VAL A 119 8.25 -4.75 4.01
N PHE A 120 6.98 -5.05 3.72
CA PHE A 120 5.91 -4.99 4.71
C PHE A 120 4.80 -5.92 4.23
N SER A 121 4.38 -6.87 5.06
CA SER A 121 3.34 -7.82 4.65
C SER A 121 2.61 -8.40 5.84
N LYS A 122 1.39 -8.88 5.56
CA LYS A 122 0.61 -9.62 6.54
C LYS A 122 -0.36 -10.56 5.82
N ARG A 123 -0.48 -11.77 6.37
CA ARG A 123 -1.50 -12.74 5.97
C ARG A 123 -2.60 -12.73 7.00
N PHE A 124 -3.85 -12.63 6.54
CA PHE A 124 -5.03 -12.71 7.40
C PHE A 124 -5.66 -14.10 7.37
N GLY A 125 -5.28 -14.91 6.39
CA GLY A 125 -5.79 -16.26 6.20
C GLY A 125 -5.44 -16.74 4.80
N PRO A 126 -5.86 -17.96 4.41
CA PRO A 126 -5.61 -18.46 3.07
C PRO A 126 -6.24 -17.54 2.01
N GLY A 127 -5.44 -17.10 1.05
CA GLY A 127 -5.92 -16.24 -0.03
C GLY A 127 -6.28 -14.82 0.38
N VAL A 128 -5.90 -14.39 1.58
CA VAL A 128 -6.19 -13.03 2.06
C VAL A 128 -4.94 -12.43 2.69
N GLY A 129 -4.44 -11.36 2.14
CA GLY A 129 -3.26 -10.70 2.65
C GLY A 129 -2.78 -9.57 1.76
N PHE A 130 -1.80 -8.85 2.25
CA PHE A 130 -1.17 -7.79 1.46
C PHE A 130 0.34 -7.84 1.59
N ALA A 131 1.02 -7.24 0.63
CA ALA A 131 2.46 -7.05 0.68
C ALA A 131 2.85 -5.75 -0.01
N TYR A 132 3.78 -5.03 0.61
CA TYR A 132 4.44 -3.90 -0.02
C TYR A 132 5.80 -4.35 -0.51
N LEU A 133 6.13 -3.97 -1.75
CA LEU A 133 7.43 -4.27 -2.33
C LEU A 133 8.09 -2.96 -2.76
N GLU A 134 9.40 -2.91 -2.62
CA GLU A 134 10.19 -1.81 -3.17
C GLU A 134 10.76 -2.23 -4.51
N THR A 135 10.72 -1.32 -5.49
CA THR A 135 11.39 -1.52 -6.76
C THR A 135 12.91 -1.54 -6.53
N PRO A 136 13.69 -2.10 -7.46
CA PRO A 136 15.16 -2.02 -7.36
C PRO A 136 15.64 -0.59 -7.21
N ALA A 137 16.84 -0.43 -6.62
CA ALA A 137 17.44 0.88 -6.37
C ALA A 137 17.53 1.75 -7.62
N GLU A 138 17.79 1.15 -8.78
CA GLU A 138 17.87 1.86 -10.05
C GLU A 138 16.53 2.48 -10.47
N LEU A 139 15.42 2.01 -9.89
CA LEU A 139 14.09 2.58 -10.12
C LEU A 139 13.62 3.42 -8.93
N GLY A 140 14.54 3.74 -7.99
CA GLY A 140 14.28 4.65 -6.90
C GLY A 140 13.61 4.03 -5.68
N ARG A 141 13.52 2.71 -5.59
CA ARG A 141 12.87 2.01 -4.48
C ARG A 141 11.45 2.50 -4.23
N SER A 142 10.72 2.73 -5.30
CA SER A 142 9.30 3.09 -5.23
C SER A 142 8.51 1.93 -4.65
N VAL A 143 7.41 2.22 -3.98
CA VAL A 143 6.61 1.18 -3.30
C VAL A 143 5.39 0.82 -4.13
N ILE A 144 5.17 -0.47 -4.29
CA ILE A 144 3.91 -0.98 -4.82
C ILE A 144 3.31 -1.91 -3.77
N GLU A 145 1.99 -1.99 -3.77
CA GLU A 145 1.27 -2.92 -2.89
C GLU A 145 0.53 -3.95 -3.73
N LEU A 146 0.58 -5.21 -3.31
CA LEU A 146 -0.27 -6.27 -3.84
C LEU A 146 -1.26 -6.65 -2.76
N LEU A 147 -2.54 -6.75 -3.13
CA LEU A 147 -3.62 -7.12 -2.21
C LEU A 147 -4.39 -8.30 -2.78
N GLU A 148 -4.54 -9.33 -1.95
CA GLU A 148 -5.38 -10.49 -2.26
C GLU A 148 -6.51 -10.56 -1.23
N LEU A 149 -7.75 -10.63 -1.68
CA LEU A 149 -8.94 -10.69 -0.82
C LEU A 149 -9.77 -11.96 -1.02
N GLY A 150 -9.14 -13.04 -1.38
CA GLY A 150 -9.81 -14.33 -1.55
C GLY A 150 -10.29 -14.66 -2.94
#